data_762f70b62094b3efb9e5019b1119a943
#
_entry.id   762f70b62094b3efb9e5019b1119a943
#
_cell.length_a   1.000
_cell.length_b   1.000
_cell.length_c   1.000
_cell.angle_alpha   90.00
_cell.angle_beta   90.00
_cell.angle_gamma   90.00
#
_symmetry.space_group_name_H-M   'P 1'
#
loop_
_entity.id
_entity.type
_entity.pdbx_description
1 polymer ?
#
loop_
_entity_poly.entity_id
_entity_poly.type
_entity_poly.pdbx_seq_one_letter_code
_entity_poly.pdbx_strand_id
1 'polypeptide(L)'
;MPQIQQPRSRAKSILALLLVFGPALFLILISTRRCEHRFKKLDDYGLVKAPAFQIYENGAYQTKKLSDYKGDLVVISTIQTTCPKECGISLWHFNQILFQHIRKNKRKKLKQVRLISFATDEFGRPASDEQIQTIREMLQDDVEDYDPSLWIVAKGDPAKVYDIKHNNQRLYRRGKEYFGGVSYSSLMLLLDKQNHLRMVLKGDEEGMIRRMKEHLALLQKQYDKERAKNG
;
A
#
# COMPACT_ATOMS: atom_id res chain seq x y z
N MET A 1 59.83 -31.91 42.70
CA MET A 1 60.08 -30.49 42.48
C MET A 1 58.74 -29.88 42.05
N PRO A 2 58.10 -28.99 42.82
CA PRO A 2 56.86 -28.37 42.45
C PRO A 2 57.11 -27.22 41.46
N GLN A 3 56.44 -27.28 40.27
CA GLN A 3 56.49 -26.18 39.30
C GLN A 3 55.70 -25.02 39.82
N ILE A 4 56.35 -23.89 40.01
CA ILE A 4 55.76 -22.61 40.36
C ILE A 4 55.02 -22.08 39.13
N GLN A 5 53.66 -22.17 39.11
CA GLN A 5 52.87 -21.52 38.12
C GLN A 5 52.97 -19.99 38.24
N GLN A 6 53.64 -19.37 37.29
CA GLN A 6 53.67 -17.89 37.24
C GLN A 6 52.27 -17.33 37.08
N PRO A 7 51.89 -16.28 37.86
CA PRO A 7 50.56 -15.67 37.73
C PRO A 7 50.41 -15.05 36.35
N ARG A 8 49.47 -15.56 35.57
CA ARG A 8 49.07 -14.97 34.29
C ARG A 8 48.69 -13.51 34.54
N SER A 9 49.45 -12.59 33.95
CA SER A 9 49.22 -11.17 34.06
C SER A 9 47.78 -10.87 33.56
N ARG A 10 46.92 -10.29 34.40
CA ARG A 10 45.53 -9.88 34.10
C ARG A 10 45.45 -9.05 32.82
N ALA A 11 46.49 -8.25 32.53
CA ALA A 11 46.62 -7.46 31.32
C ALA A 11 46.61 -8.30 30.03
N LYS A 12 47.30 -9.47 30.02
CA LYS A 12 47.34 -10.37 28.87
C LYS A 12 45.99 -11.03 28.60
N SER A 13 45.23 -11.36 29.66
CA SER A 13 43.85 -11.88 29.51
C SER A 13 42.86 -10.84 28.99
N ILE A 14 42.96 -9.60 29.44
CA ILE A 14 42.14 -8.49 28.96
C ILE A 14 42.45 -8.20 27.48
N LEU A 15 43.74 -8.17 27.12
CA LEU A 15 44.13 -7.97 25.72
C LEU A 15 43.61 -9.07 24.79
N ALA A 16 43.69 -10.33 25.23
CA ALA A 16 43.14 -11.45 24.46
C ALA A 16 41.62 -11.36 24.30
N LEU A 17 40.90 -10.98 25.35
CA LEU A 17 39.44 -10.71 25.31
C LEU A 17 39.10 -9.59 24.34
N LEU A 18 39.80 -8.46 24.37
CA LEU A 18 39.62 -7.33 23.46
C LEU A 18 39.92 -7.73 22.01
N LEU A 19 40.91 -8.58 21.75
CA LEU A 19 41.27 -9.04 20.41
C LEU A 19 40.18 -9.94 19.83
N VAL A 20 39.57 -10.80 20.66
CA VAL A 20 38.55 -11.76 20.22
C VAL A 20 37.18 -11.06 20.08
N PHE A 21 36.77 -10.28 21.08
CA PHE A 21 35.42 -9.67 21.13
C PHE A 21 35.38 -8.24 20.60
N GLY A 22 36.50 -7.52 20.51
CA GLY A 22 36.59 -6.16 20.03
C GLY A 22 35.96 -5.94 18.65
N PRO A 23 36.30 -6.77 17.64
CA PRO A 23 35.70 -6.62 16.32
C PRO A 23 34.16 -6.81 16.31
N ALA A 24 33.68 -7.79 17.10
CA ALA A 24 32.24 -8.05 17.21
C ALA A 24 31.50 -6.88 17.90
N LEU A 25 32.04 -6.37 19.01
CA LEU A 25 31.51 -5.20 19.71
C LEU A 25 31.54 -3.94 18.83
N PHE A 26 32.61 -3.75 18.07
CA PHE A 26 32.75 -2.64 17.14
C PHE A 26 31.71 -2.71 16.01
N LEU A 27 31.47 -3.89 15.43
CA LEU A 27 30.42 -4.10 14.44
C LEU A 27 29.03 -3.87 15.00
N ILE A 28 28.76 -4.30 16.23
CA ILE A 28 27.48 -4.04 16.92
C ILE A 28 27.29 -2.52 17.13
N LEU A 29 28.32 -1.82 17.61
CA LEU A 29 28.26 -0.38 17.82
C LEU A 29 28.07 0.42 16.52
N ILE A 30 28.73 0.03 15.43
CA ILE A 30 28.52 0.66 14.13
C ILE A 30 27.12 0.33 13.58
N SER A 31 26.67 -0.90 13.72
CA SER A 31 25.34 -1.33 13.29
C SER A 31 24.24 -0.57 14.02
N THR A 32 24.35 -0.39 15.34
CA THR A 32 23.35 0.36 16.12
C THR A 32 23.36 1.86 15.83
N ARG A 33 24.52 2.46 15.58
CA ARG A 33 24.62 3.90 15.23
C ARG A 33 24.22 4.21 13.80
N ARG A 34 24.38 3.26 12.86
CA ARG A 34 24.00 3.46 11.44
C ARG A 34 22.60 2.96 11.09
N CYS A 35 21.91 2.28 11.97
CA CYS A 35 20.51 1.87 11.80
C CYS A 35 19.51 3.02 12.05
N GLU A 36 19.83 4.26 11.70
CA GLU A 36 18.77 5.14 11.23
C GLU A 36 18.30 4.56 9.88
N HIS A 37 17.28 3.73 9.95
CA HIS A 37 16.53 3.38 8.76
C HIS A 37 16.07 4.70 8.13
N ARG A 38 16.81 5.20 7.17
CA ARG A 38 16.35 6.28 6.28
C ARG A 38 15.20 5.67 5.50
N PHE A 39 13.99 5.74 6.10
CA PHE A 39 12.79 5.42 5.35
C PHE A 39 12.77 6.33 4.16
N LYS A 40 12.86 5.74 2.97
CA LYS A 40 12.69 6.50 1.74
C LYS A 40 11.30 7.12 1.82
N LYS A 41 11.24 8.44 1.96
CA LYS A 41 9.98 9.18 1.92
C LYS A 41 9.41 8.98 0.52
N LEU A 42 8.14 8.59 0.43
CA LEU A 42 7.47 8.50 -0.86
C LEU A 42 7.30 9.91 -1.44
N ASP A 43 7.46 10.00 -2.76
CA ASP A 43 7.24 11.24 -3.49
C ASP A 43 5.79 11.72 -3.30
N ASP A 44 5.56 13.02 -3.44
CA ASP A 44 4.25 13.64 -3.40
C ASP A 44 3.91 14.15 -4.81
N TYR A 45 2.94 13.51 -5.45
CA TYR A 45 2.47 13.87 -6.79
C TYR A 45 1.28 14.83 -6.75
N GLY A 46 0.92 15.33 -5.57
CA GLY A 46 -0.13 16.30 -5.37
C GLY A 46 -1.51 15.72 -5.10
N LEU A 47 -2.46 16.62 -4.84
CA LEU A 47 -3.84 16.29 -4.47
C LEU A 47 -4.58 15.65 -5.65
N VAL A 48 -5.20 14.50 -5.39
CA VAL A 48 -6.11 13.83 -6.33
C VAL A 48 -7.50 14.48 -6.26
N LYS A 49 -7.92 15.06 -7.38
CA LYS A 49 -9.25 15.66 -7.54
C LYS A 49 -10.12 14.68 -8.31
N ALA A 50 -10.78 13.77 -7.61
CA ALA A 50 -11.75 12.87 -8.21
C ALA A 50 -13.16 13.47 -8.17
N PRO A 51 -14.03 13.17 -9.15
CA PRO A 51 -15.46 13.49 -9.08
C PRO A 51 -16.09 12.71 -7.92
N ALA A 52 -17.30 13.11 -7.54
CA ALA A 52 -18.13 12.30 -6.65
C ALA A 52 -18.43 10.95 -7.30
N PHE A 53 -18.50 9.90 -6.49
CA PHE A 53 -18.83 8.55 -6.89
C PHE A 53 -19.87 7.96 -5.94
N GLN A 54 -20.50 6.87 -6.32
CA GLN A 54 -21.50 6.21 -5.50
C GLN A 54 -20.93 4.91 -4.92
N ILE A 55 -21.32 4.63 -3.68
CA ILE A 55 -21.06 3.34 -3.02
C ILE A 55 -22.39 2.79 -2.52
N TYR A 56 -22.48 1.49 -2.38
CA TYR A 56 -23.65 0.86 -1.79
C TYR A 56 -23.40 0.61 -0.31
N GLU A 57 -24.17 1.30 0.53
CA GLU A 57 -24.04 1.23 1.98
C GLU A 57 -25.43 1.26 2.61
N ASN A 58 -25.69 0.42 3.63
CA ASN A 58 -26.96 0.34 4.35
C ASN A 58 -28.20 0.12 3.46
N GLY A 59 -28.05 -0.67 2.39
CA GLY A 59 -29.18 -1.02 1.50
C GLY A 59 -29.44 0.02 0.39
N ALA A 60 -28.65 1.08 0.26
CA ALA A 60 -28.84 2.14 -0.73
C ALA A 60 -27.54 2.67 -1.31
N TYR A 61 -27.61 3.26 -2.51
CA TYR A 61 -26.48 4.01 -3.07
C TYR A 61 -26.32 5.36 -2.37
N GLN A 62 -25.12 5.62 -1.90
CA GLN A 62 -24.73 6.89 -1.28
C GLN A 62 -23.66 7.57 -2.11
N THR A 63 -23.78 8.87 -2.29
CA THR A 63 -22.78 9.68 -2.98
C THR A 63 -21.65 10.03 -2.00
N LYS A 64 -20.42 9.70 -2.36
CA LYS A 64 -19.19 9.98 -1.61
C LYS A 64 -18.21 10.77 -2.46
N LYS A 65 -17.26 11.41 -1.79
CA LYS A 65 -16.11 12.08 -2.39
C LYS A 65 -14.83 11.55 -1.75
N LEU A 66 -13.69 11.68 -2.41
CA LEU A 66 -12.41 11.32 -1.79
C LEU A 66 -12.14 12.11 -0.49
N SER A 67 -12.66 13.33 -0.41
CA SER A 67 -12.56 14.14 0.83
C SER A 67 -13.20 13.49 2.06
N ASP A 68 -14.16 12.60 1.87
CA ASP A 68 -14.85 11.92 2.96
C ASP A 68 -13.97 10.84 3.62
N TYR A 69 -12.88 10.47 2.95
CA TYR A 69 -11.85 9.54 3.41
C TYR A 69 -10.57 10.24 3.89
N LYS A 70 -10.61 11.57 4.10
CA LYS A 70 -9.47 12.26 4.72
C LYS A 70 -9.16 11.70 6.10
N GLY A 71 -7.89 11.44 6.35
CA GLY A 71 -7.43 10.77 7.57
C GLY A 71 -7.14 9.29 7.37
N ASP A 72 -7.69 8.67 6.32
CA ASP A 72 -7.41 7.30 5.92
C ASP A 72 -6.33 7.27 4.82
N LEU A 73 -5.61 6.16 4.73
CA LEU A 73 -4.82 5.80 3.55
C LEU A 73 -5.75 5.11 2.55
N VAL A 74 -5.74 5.55 1.31
CA VAL A 74 -6.64 5.02 0.30
C VAL A 74 -5.85 4.34 -0.81
N VAL A 75 -6.21 3.10 -1.13
CA VAL A 75 -5.77 2.44 -2.36
C VAL A 75 -6.92 2.45 -3.34
N ILE A 76 -6.74 3.14 -4.47
CA ILE A 76 -7.72 3.14 -5.57
C ILE A 76 -7.30 2.07 -6.58
N SER A 77 -8.27 1.34 -7.08
CA SER A 77 -8.12 0.31 -8.10
C SER A 77 -9.37 0.25 -8.99
N THR A 78 -9.35 -0.61 -9.99
CA THR A 78 -10.55 -1.01 -10.74
C THR A 78 -10.89 -2.46 -10.46
N ILE A 79 -12.13 -2.85 -10.71
CA ILE A 79 -12.61 -4.21 -10.61
C ILE A 79 -13.59 -4.50 -11.74
N GLN A 80 -13.52 -5.70 -12.33
CA GLN A 80 -14.33 -6.11 -13.49
C GLN A 80 -15.01 -7.44 -13.21
N THR A 81 -16.22 -7.64 -13.75
CA THR A 81 -16.94 -8.92 -13.68
C THR A 81 -16.38 -9.95 -14.64
N THR A 82 -15.95 -9.49 -15.81
CA THR A 82 -15.39 -10.34 -16.86
C THR A 82 -13.93 -9.96 -17.06
N CYS A 83 -13.07 -10.97 -17.02
CA CYS A 83 -11.67 -10.81 -17.40
C CYS A 83 -11.56 -11.12 -18.89
N PRO A 84 -11.44 -10.13 -19.80
CA PRO A 84 -10.88 -10.39 -21.10
C PRO A 84 -9.45 -10.94 -20.91
N LYS A 85 -8.79 -11.42 -21.94
CA LYS A 85 -7.45 -12.03 -21.89
C LYS A 85 -6.42 -11.24 -21.08
N GLU A 86 -6.66 -9.95 -20.83
CA GLU A 86 -5.84 -9.02 -20.05
C GLU A 86 -6.69 -8.43 -18.92
N CYS A 87 -6.77 -9.12 -17.80
CA CYS A 87 -7.39 -8.57 -16.60
C CYS A 87 -6.60 -7.37 -16.09
N GLY A 88 -7.27 -6.26 -15.87
CA GLY A 88 -6.65 -5.04 -15.42
C GLY A 88 -5.94 -5.21 -14.06
N ILE A 89 -6.62 -5.81 -13.08
CA ILE A 89 -6.05 -6.11 -11.75
C ILE A 89 -6.31 -7.56 -11.41
N SER A 90 -5.28 -8.25 -10.93
CA SER A 90 -5.43 -9.62 -10.44
C SER A 90 -6.22 -9.63 -9.13
N LEU A 91 -7.51 -9.92 -9.22
CA LEU A 91 -8.44 -9.96 -8.09
C LEU A 91 -7.94 -10.93 -7.00
N TRP A 92 -7.44 -12.10 -7.41
CA TRP A 92 -6.92 -13.09 -6.48
C TRP A 92 -5.72 -12.55 -5.69
N HIS A 93 -4.73 -11.97 -6.36
CA HIS A 93 -3.56 -11.41 -5.68
C HIS A 93 -3.92 -10.18 -4.84
N PHE A 94 -4.83 -9.33 -5.33
CA PHE A 94 -5.33 -8.17 -4.58
C PHE A 94 -6.01 -8.61 -3.29
N ASN A 95 -6.87 -9.64 -3.35
CA ASN A 95 -7.48 -10.24 -2.17
C ASN A 95 -6.41 -10.80 -1.22
N GLN A 96 -5.60 -11.77 -1.67
CA GLN A 96 -4.71 -12.51 -0.79
C GLN A 96 -3.58 -11.66 -0.21
N ILE A 97 -3.00 -10.77 -1.00
CA ILE A 97 -1.81 -10.01 -0.61
C ILE A 97 -2.18 -8.71 0.10
N LEU A 98 -3.20 -7.99 -0.38
CA LEU A 98 -3.53 -6.67 0.11
C LEU A 98 -4.71 -6.70 1.09
N PHE A 99 -5.90 -7.13 0.65
CA PHE A 99 -7.10 -7.11 1.49
C PHE A 99 -6.95 -7.98 2.74
N GLN A 100 -6.56 -9.26 2.61
CA GLN A 100 -6.42 -10.16 3.76
C GLN A 100 -5.33 -9.68 4.73
N HIS A 101 -4.25 -9.07 4.20
CA HIS A 101 -3.21 -8.50 5.04
C HIS A 101 -3.73 -7.33 5.87
N ILE A 102 -4.48 -6.40 5.27
CA ILE A 102 -5.06 -5.24 5.95
C ILE A 102 -6.11 -5.71 6.97
N ARG A 103 -7.00 -6.61 6.57
CA ARG A 103 -8.06 -7.16 7.43
C ARG A 103 -7.49 -7.83 8.70
N LYS A 104 -6.52 -8.72 8.53
CA LYS A 104 -5.89 -9.45 9.66
C LYS A 104 -5.11 -8.53 10.60
N ASN A 105 -4.63 -7.40 10.11
CA ASN A 105 -3.88 -6.42 10.91
C ASN A 105 -4.75 -5.30 11.52
N LYS A 106 -6.08 -5.39 11.47
CA LYS A 106 -7.02 -4.41 12.06
C LYS A 106 -6.71 -4.05 13.53
N ARG A 107 -6.13 -4.99 14.29
CA ARG A 107 -5.76 -4.75 15.70
C ARG A 107 -4.57 -3.80 15.88
N LYS A 108 -3.72 -3.60 14.87
CA LYS A 108 -2.44 -2.85 14.97
C LYS A 108 -2.43 -1.52 14.23
N LYS A 109 -3.53 -0.74 14.21
CA LYS A 109 -3.58 0.60 13.61
C LYS A 109 -3.84 0.68 12.09
N LEU A 110 -4.06 -0.44 11.38
CA LEU A 110 -4.50 -0.43 9.98
C LEU A 110 -5.99 -0.09 9.80
N LYS A 111 -6.69 0.31 10.88
CA LYS A 111 -8.10 0.77 10.81
C LYS A 111 -8.34 1.97 9.88
N GLN A 112 -7.28 2.63 9.47
CA GLN A 112 -7.31 3.84 8.65
C GLN A 112 -6.85 3.55 7.21
N VAL A 113 -7.21 2.39 6.67
CA VAL A 113 -6.96 2.06 5.27
C VAL A 113 -8.28 1.75 4.60
N ARG A 114 -8.48 2.25 3.38
CA ARG A 114 -9.61 1.94 2.51
C ARG A 114 -9.11 1.46 1.17
N LEU A 115 -9.71 0.40 0.68
CA LEU A 115 -9.53 -0.08 -0.68
C LEU A 115 -10.77 0.32 -1.46
N ILE A 116 -10.64 1.16 -2.48
CA ILE A 116 -11.77 1.65 -3.29
C ILE A 116 -11.55 1.14 -4.71
N SER A 117 -12.36 0.18 -5.12
CA SER A 117 -12.32 -0.40 -6.46
C SER A 117 -13.48 0.11 -7.30
N PHE A 118 -13.17 0.88 -8.35
CA PHE A 118 -14.15 1.34 -9.31
C PHE A 118 -14.57 0.19 -10.23
N ALA A 119 -15.86 -0.11 -10.22
CA ALA A 119 -16.42 -1.13 -11.10
C ALA A 119 -16.39 -0.67 -12.56
N THR A 120 -15.81 -1.51 -13.43
CA THR A 120 -15.69 -1.24 -14.87
C THR A 120 -16.20 -2.41 -15.69
N ASP A 121 -16.60 -2.13 -16.92
CA ASP A 121 -16.84 -3.14 -17.94
C ASP A 121 -15.50 -3.66 -18.52
N GLU A 122 -15.58 -4.58 -19.47
CA GLU A 122 -14.42 -5.18 -20.16
C GLU A 122 -13.56 -4.18 -20.95
N PHE A 123 -14.10 -2.99 -21.24
CA PHE A 123 -13.40 -1.89 -21.93
C PHE A 123 -12.88 -0.81 -20.96
N GLY A 124 -13.00 -1.02 -19.65
CA GLY A 124 -12.61 -0.06 -18.62
C GLY A 124 -13.57 1.12 -18.48
N ARG A 125 -14.78 1.08 -19.07
CA ARG A 125 -15.83 2.09 -18.89
C ARG A 125 -16.59 1.83 -17.58
N PRO A 126 -17.31 2.82 -17.03
CA PRO A 126 -18.14 2.60 -15.83
C PRO A 126 -19.10 1.41 -16.03
N ALA A 127 -19.12 0.51 -15.06
CA ALA A 127 -20.00 -0.66 -15.06
C ALA A 127 -21.47 -0.26 -14.87
N SER A 128 -22.39 -1.07 -15.41
CA SER A 128 -23.82 -0.96 -15.15
C SER A 128 -24.17 -1.34 -13.71
N ASP A 129 -25.37 -1.01 -13.25
CA ASP A 129 -25.82 -1.40 -11.90
C ASP A 129 -25.89 -2.91 -11.71
N GLU A 130 -26.27 -3.66 -12.74
CA GLU A 130 -26.28 -5.11 -12.74
C GLU A 130 -24.87 -5.70 -12.59
N GLN A 131 -23.91 -5.16 -13.35
CA GLN A 131 -22.51 -5.56 -13.24
C GLN A 131 -21.94 -5.26 -11.84
N ILE A 132 -22.27 -4.12 -11.27
CA ILE A 132 -21.85 -3.76 -9.91
C ILE A 132 -22.44 -4.71 -8.88
N GLN A 133 -23.72 -5.08 -9.03
CA GLN A 133 -24.37 -6.05 -8.16
C GLN A 133 -23.66 -7.41 -8.26
N THR A 134 -23.38 -7.90 -9.46
CA THR A 134 -22.63 -9.15 -9.70
C THR A 134 -21.25 -9.11 -9.03
N ILE A 135 -20.52 -7.99 -9.16
CA ILE A 135 -19.21 -7.83 -8.48
C ILE A 135 -19.35 -7.95 -6.97
N ARG A 136 -20.36 -7.32 -6.39
CA ARG A 136 -20.57 -7.35 -4.94
C ARG A 136 -20.92 -8.74 -4.44
N GLU A 137 -21.79 -9.46 -5.14
CA GLU A 137 -22.14 -10.85 -4.86
C GLU A 137 -20.91 -11.75 -4.95
N MET A 138 -20.13 -11.65 -6.04
CA MET A 138 -18.87 -12.37 -6.21
C MET A 138 -17.89 -12.10 -5.05
N LEU A 139 -17.75 -10.85 -4.60
CA LEU A 139 -16.87 -10.55 -3.47
C LEU A 139 -17.39 -11.12 -2.15
N GLN A 140 -18.70 -11.18 -1.94
CA GLN A 140 -19.30 -11.79 -0.76
C GLN A 140 -19.11 -13.30 -0.72
N ASP A 141 -19.19 -13.95 -1.89
CA ASP A 141 -19.11 -15.41 -2.00
C ASP A 141 -17.65 -15.91 -2.03
N ASP A 142 -16.76 -15.21 -2.75
CA ASP A 142 -15.39 -15.70 -3.03
C ASP A 142 -14.33 -15.14 -2.09
N VAL A 143 -14.63 -14.06 -1.36
CA VAL A 143 -13.66 -13.40 -0.49
C VAL A 143 -13.92 -13.72 0.98
N GLU A 144 -13.01 -14.49 1.58
CA GLU A 144 -13.08 -14.85 3.01
C GLU A 144 -13.22 -13.60 3.89
N ASP A 145 -14.27 -13.57 4.71
CA ASP A 145 -14.60 -12.46 5.62
C ASP A 145 -14.59 -11.09 4.92
N TYR A 146 -15.22 -10.98 3.77
CA TYR A 146 -15.35 -9.73 3.04
C TYR A 146 -15.95 -8.63 3.92
N ASP A 147 -15.27 -7.50 3.96
CA ASP A 147 -15.70 -6.31 4.71
C ASP A 147 -15.92 -5.14 3.73
N PRO A 148 -17.17 -4.82 3.39
CA PRO A 148 -17.49 -3.76 2.44
C PRO A 148 -17.07 -2.36 2.94
N SER A 149 -16.83 -2.19 4.23
CA SER A 149 -16.31 -0.93 4.78
C SER A 149 -14.81 -0.76 4.57
N LEU A 150 -14.09 -1.88 4.39
CA LEU A 150 -12.66 -1.90 4.11
C LEU A 150 -12.37 -1.95 2.61
N TRP A 151 -13.07 -2.84 1.88
CA TRP A 151 -12.96 -2.97 0.42
C TRP A 151 -14.27 -2.56 -0.23
N ILE A 152 -14.29 -1.33 -0.68
CA ILE A 152 -15.47 -0.62 -1.19
C ILE A 152 -15.54 -0.79 -2.70
N VAL A 153 -16.67 -1.27 -3.21
CA VAL A 153 -16.98 -1.24 -4.64
C VAL A 153 -17.64 0.09 -4.96
N ALA A 154 -17.01 0.87 -5.85
CA ALA A 154 -17.46 2.20 -6.22
C ALA A 154 -18.06 2.23 -7.63
N LYS A 155 -19.19 2.93 -7.79
CA LYS A 155 -19.79 3.29 -9.05
C LYS A 155 -19.36 4.70 -9.43
N GLY A 156 -18.68 4.86 -10.56
CA GLY A 156 -18.20 6.17 -11.02
C GLY A 156 -17.39 6.06 -12.29
N ASP A 157 -16.88 7.18 -12.76
CA ASP A 157 -16.02 7.21 -13.97
C ASP A 157 -14.53 7.13 -13.57
N PRO A 158 -13.90 5.96 -13.68
CA PRO A 158 -12.51 5.78 -13.29
C PRO A 158 -11.57 6.63 -14.16
N ALA A 159 -11.88 6.87 -15.42
CA ALA A 159 -11.04 7.70 -16.30
C ALA A 159 -10.84 9.11 -15.74
N LYS A 160 -11.85 9.65 -15.06
CA LYS A 160 -11.74 10.97 -14.39
C LYS A 160 -10.94 10.89 -13.09
N VAL A 161 -11.01 9.79 -12.37
CA VAL A 161 -10.22 9.57 -11.15
C VAL A 161 -8.73 9.47 -11.47
N TYR A 162 -8.39 8.81 -12.57
CA TYR A 162 -7.02 8.61 -13.03
C TYR A 162 -6.47 9.78 -13.87
N ASP A 163 -7.27 10.82 -14.17
CA ASP A 163 -6.80 12.03 -14.89
C ASP A 163 -6.06 12.97 -13.95
N ILE A 164 -4.94 12.52 -13.42
CA ILE A 164 -4.09 13.25 -12.48
C ILE A 164 -3.00 13.99 -13.26
N LYS A 165 -2.78 15.26 -12.90
CA LYS A 165 -1.71 16.08 -13.45
C LYS A 165 -0.65 16.34 -12.38
N HIS A 166 0.61 16.14 -12.75
CA HIS A 166 1.77 16.51 -11.96
C HIS A 166 2.78 17.22 -12.85
N ASN A 167 3.26 18.37 -12.44
CA ASN A 167 4.17 19.23 -13.24
C ASN A 167 3.71 19.46 -14.68
N ASN A 168 2.41 19.79 -14.85
CA ASN A 168 1.72 19.95 -16.13
C ASN A 168 1.65 18.71 -17.03
N GLN A 169 2.13 17.57 -16.58
CA GLN A 169 2.01 16.30 -17.27
C GLN A 169 0.88 15.47 -16.62
N ARG A 170 0.06 14.87 -17.46
CA ARG A 170 -0.93 13.90 -16.99
C ARG A 170 -0.22 12.61 -16.64
N LEU A 171 -0.49 12.06 -15.45
CA LEU A 171 -0.02 10.74 -15.04
C LEU A 171 -0.68 9.63 -15.87
N TYR A 172 -1.81 9.91 -16.46
CA TYR A 172 -2.50 9.07 -17.43
C TYR A 172 -2.92 9.90 -18.65
N ARG A 173 -2.64 9.39 -19.86
CA ARG A 173 -3.22 9.90 -21.10
C ARG A 173 -4.11 8.83 -21.72
N ARG A 174 -5.35 9.18 -22.06
CA ARG A 174 -6.24 8.30 -22.80
C ARG A 174 -5.58 7.91 -24.12
N GLY A 175 -5.31 6.61 -24.31
CA GLY A 175 -4.68 6.07 -25.53
C GLY A 175 -3.17 6.26 -25.67
N LYS A 176 -2.48 6.83 -24.65
CA LYS A 176 -1.00 6.79 -24.54
C LYS A 176 -0.63 6.58 -23.09
N GLU A 177 0.13 5.58 -22.88
CA GLU A 177 0.52 5.03 -21.61
C GLU A 177 1.62 5.85 -20.96
N TYR A 178 1.33 6.44 -19.82
CA TYR A 178 2.31 7.19 -19.05
C TYR A 178 3.21 6.26 -18.22
N PHE A 179 2.68 5.13 -17.78
CA PHE A 179 3.40 4.13 -16.99
C PHE A 179 3.82 2.91 -17.80
N GLY A 180 4.46 3.14 -18.96
CA GLY A 180 5.08 2.07 -19.75
C GLY A 180 4.08 1.11 -20.41
N GLY A 181 3.01 1.64 -20.94
CA GLY A 181 2.15 0.81 -21.73
C GLY A 181 0.94 0.24 -21.00
N VAL A 182 0.58 0.76 -19.82
CA VAL A 182 -0.49 0.18 -19.01
C VAL A 182 -1.75 1.03 -19.06
N SER A 183 -2.88 0.40 -19.34
CA SER A 183 -4.18 1.06 -19.24
C SER A 183 -4.47 1.42 -17.78
N TYR A 184 -5.24 2.49 -17.51
CA TYR A 184 -5.59 2.86 -16.15
C TYR A 184 -6.33 1.74 -15.39
N SER A 185 -7.03 0.86 -16.11
CA SER A 185 -7.71 -0.30 -15.51
C SER A 185 -6.76 -1.30 -14.84
N SER A 186 -5.48 -1.25 -15.17
CA SER A 186 -4.44 -2.08 -14.54
C SER A 186 -3.68 -1.35 -13.44
N LEU A 187 -3.98 -0.09 -13.15
CA LEU A 187 -3.21 0.72 -12.20
C LEU A 187 -3.85 0.77 -10.82
N MET A 188 -3.01 0.67 -9.80
CA MET A 188 -3.36 0.96 -8.41
C MET A 188 -2.74 2.29 -8.00
N LEU A 189 -3.51 3.15 -7.36
CA LEU A 189 -3.07 4.43 -6.81
C LEU A 189 -3.01 4.33 -5.28
N LEU A 190 -1.92 4.78 -4.66
CA LEU A 190 -1.82 4.94 -3.21
C LEU A 190 -1.96 6.41 -2.84
N LEU A 191 -2.98 6.75 -2.08
CA LEU A 191 -3.21 8.08 -1.55
C LEU A 191 -2.88 8.13 -0.06
N ASP A 192 -2.36 9.25 0.37
CA ASP A 192 -2.12 9.52 1.78
C ASP A 192 -3.36 10.08 2.50
N LYS A 193 -3.22 10.42 3.78
CA LYS A 193 -4.30 10.96 4.63
C LYS A 193 -4.86 12.31 4.18
N GLN A 194 -4.17 13.01 3.31
CA GLN A 194 -4.60 14.27 2.70
C GLN A 194 -5.16 14.06 1.28
N ASN A 195 -5.26 12.81 0.83
CA ASN A 195 -5.60 12.40 -0.53
C ASN A 195 -4.57 12.85 -1.59
N HIS A 196 -3.31 13.01 -1.19
CA HIS A 196 -2.22 13.20 -2.15
C HIS A 196 -1.76 11.85 -2.71
N LEU A 197 -1.52 11.80 -4.00
CA LEU A 197 -0.97 10.63 -4.66
C LEU A 197 0.48 10.43 -4.25
N ARG A 198 0.78 9.23 -3.76
CA ARG A 198 2.12 8.87 -3.26
C ARG A 198 2.78 7.76 -4.07
N MET A 199 2.00 6.96 -4.76
CA MET A 199 2.50 5.84 -5.56
C MET A 199 1.48 5.44 -6.61
N VAL A 200 1.99 4.99 -7.77
CA VAL A 200 1.22 4.32 -8.83
C VAL A 200 1.92 3.02 -9.16
N LEU A 201 1.21 1.92 -9.15
CA LEU A 201 1.76 0.59 -9.44
C LEU A 201 0.76 -0.20 -10.31
N LYS A 202 1.28 -1.16 -11.08
CA LYS A 202 0.47 -2.12 -11.81
C LYS A 202 -0.21 -3.10 -10.86
N GLY A 203 -1.44 -3.47 -11.13
CA GLY A 203 -2.21 -4.43 -10.36
C GLY A 203 -2.33 -5.81 -11.02
N ASP A 204 -1.83 -5.97 -12.24
CA ASP A 204 -1.78 -7.22 -12.99
C ASP A 204 -0.59 -8.12 -12.59
N GLU A 205 0.41 -7.53 -11.93
CA GLU A 205 1.63 -8.22 -11.49
C GLU A 205 1.62 -8.44 -9.95
N GLU A 206 1.80 -9.68 -9.50
CA GLU A 206 1.87 -10.02 -8.07
C GLU A 206 2.92 -9.19 -7.32
N GLY A 207 4.12 -9.04 -7.91
CA GLY A 207 5.21 -8.28 -7.30
C GLY A 207 4.86 -6.82 -7.05
N MET A 208 4.06 -6.20 -7.92
CA MET A 208 3.61 -4.82 -7.76
C MET A 208 2.53 -4.69 -6.68
N ILE A 209 1.65 -5.68 -6.51
CA ILE A 209 0.68 -5.72 -5.41
C ILE A 209 1.41 -5.91 -4.06
N ARG A 210 2.43 -6.75 -3.99
CA ARG A 210 3.32 -6.88 -2.80
C ARG A 210 3.98 -5.55 -2.48
N ARG A 211 4.50 -4.86 -3.48
CA ARG A 211 5.12 -3.54 -3.33
C ARG A 211 4.12 -2.50 -2.85
N MET A 212 2.86 -2.51 -3.31
CA MET A 212 1.80 -1.65 -2.81
C MET A 212 1.57 -1.85 -1.31
N LYS A 213 1.51 -3.10 -0.85
CA LYS A 213 1.41 -3.45 0.57
C LYS A 213 2.57 -2.89 1.39
N GLU A 214 3.80 -3.01 0.89
CA GLU A 214 5.01 -2.49 1.56
C GLU A 214 4.98 -0.97 1.68
N HIS A 215 4.60 -0.25 0.61
CA HIS A 215 4.52 1.20 0.60
C HIS A 215 3.42 1.72 1.52
N LEU A 216 2.30 1.02 1.59
CA LEU A 216 1.24 1.31 2.55
C LEU A 216 1.74 1.20 3.99
N ALA A 217 2.49 0.14 4.31
CA ALA A 217 3.11 -0.03 5.62
C ALA A 217 4.16 1.06 5.92
N LEU A 218 4.93 1.50 4.92
CA LEU A 218 5.90 2.59 5.05
C LEU A 218 5.21 3.92 5.37
N LEU A 219 4.12 4.27 4.67
CA LEU A 219 3.35 5.48 4.96
C LEU A 219 2.79 5.47 6.38
N GLN A 220 2.23 4.35 6.83
CA GLN A 220 1.73 4.24 8.20
C GLN A 220 2.83 4.47 9.23
N LYS A 221 3.99 3.85 9.03
CA LYS A 221 5.14 4.00 9.91
C LYS A 221 5.67 5.45 9.92
N GLN A 222 5.61 6.15 8.78
CA GLN A 222 5.94 7.56 8.70
C GLN A 222 5.01 8.38 9.62
N TYR A 223 3.69 8.20 9.50
CA TYR A 223 2.71 8.91 10.32
C TYR A 223 2.79 8.57 11.82
N ASP A 224 3.15 7.34 12.17
CA ASP A 224 3.37 6.97 13.57
C ASP A 224 4.59 7.68 14.16
N LYS A 225 5.66 7.84 13.37
CA LYS A 225 6.85 8.61 13.78
C LYS A 225 6.56 10.11 13.92
N GLU A 226 5.79 10.68 12.99
CA GLU A 226 5.39 12.09 13.05
C GLU A 226 4.54 12.37 14.28
N ARG A 227 3.60 11.49 14.62
CA ARG A 227 2.81 11.59 15.87
C ARG A 227 3.68 11.52 17.12
N ALA A 228 4.63 10.60 17.15
CA ALA A 228 5.52 10.44 18.31
C ALA A 228 6.49 11.62 18.50
N LYS A 229 6.70 12.46 17.49
CA LYS A 229 7.52 13.68 17.60
C LYS A 229 6.72 14.90 18.05
N ASN A 230 5.42 14.89 17.82
CA ASN A 230 4.53 16.03 18.07
C ASN A 230 3.67 15.88 19.34
N GLY A 231 3.77 14.77 20.02
CA GLY A 231 3.16 14.47 21.33
C GLY A 231 4.18 14.17 22.37
#